data_5d35e62c44a6a1a948d3be13e2bdee6d
#
_entry.id   5d35e62c44a6a1a948d3be13e2bdee6d
#
_cell.length_a   1.000
_cell.length_b   1.000
_cell.length_c   1.000
_cell.angle_alpha   90.00
_cell.angle_beta   90.00
_cell.angle_gamma   90.00
#
_symmetry.space_group_name_H-M   'P 1'
#
loop_
_entity.id
_entity.type
_entity.pdbx_description
1 polymer ?
#
loop_
_entity_poly.entity_id
_entity_poly.type
_entity_poly.pdbx_seq_one_letter_code
_entity_poly.pdbx_strand_id
1 'polypeptide(L)'
;MSFKALTSVWLFAFVVLLPLVTRAQSDGDAWAKKKSAWLQLSSADREQVNNYVEDYKSYLTVARTAETSTREVIRRAKAAGFVEFTDAKQVKAGARLIVPDRDRAVIFVVVGSDPIVDGTHVVGTHHDSPHIDLKGRPIYSAGDIALFKTILYGGIKNYQWANVPLALLGRIDTTDGRTIDVSIGLHPGDPVFVIPDNAPHSDKDLRTRTYTEVLKPEELDPVAGTIPGEKDSVAAEVVKELTSTYKITEEDLVSSELALVPAAPPTDVGLDHGLVGAYGQDDRVSSFCAARAILDLKGTPKRTAMAYLSNFEEVGSVNNTGAQSQFLNSTFAQLIGAQRGSSYNDLDLRRALHNAEVISADANDGINPIFPYNSEATNSARVGFGVAIKLYGGGFDAPSEFIAKIRGLMDRNNIPWQTQTPKVGVGGGGTIGGFMSREDMEVIDMGVPLLSMHSPFEMSSKVDDWEFYRLMSAFYAQ
;
A
#
# COMPACT_ATOMS: atom_id res chain seq x y z
N MET A 1 51.98 49.33 -50.50
CA MET A 1 51.58 47.99 -50.87
C MET A 1 50.90 47.40 -49.66
N SER A 2 49.55 47.27 -49.76
CA SER A 2 48.66 46.87 -48.67
C SER A 2 48.16 45.46 -48.97
N PHE A 3 48.44 44.50 -48.12
CA PHE A 3 47.83 43.15 -48.20
C PHE A 3 46.68 43.07 -47.21
N LYS A 4 45.45 43.00 -47.70
CA LYS A 4 44.26 42.62 -46.91
C LYS A 4 44.18 41.12 -46.85
N ALA A 5 44.24 40.54 -45.63
CA ALA A 5 43.94 39.13 -45.38
C ALA A 5 42.43 38.98 -45.15
N LEU A 6 41.76 38.20 -46.00
CA LEU A 6 40.39 37.74 -45.76
C LEU A 6 40.44 36.52 -44.85
N THR A 7 39.89 36.65 -43.66
CA THR A 7 39.63 35.51 -42.77
C THR A 7 38.21 34.97 -43.06
N SER A 8 38.13 33.78 -43.72
CA SER A 8 36.89 33.04 -43.88
C SER A 8 36.55 32.26 -42.59
N VAL A 9 35.46 32.67 -41.94
CA VAL A 9 34.91 31.92 -40.80
C VAL A 9 34.02 30.80 -41.34
N TRP A 10 34.45 29.56 -41.17
CA TRP A 10 33.61 28.37 -41.44
C TRP A 10 32.79 28.10 -40.20
N LEU A 11 31.44 28.31 -40.29
CA LEU A 11 30.48 27.90 -39.32
C LEU A 11 30.17 26.39 -39.53
N PHE A 12 30.75 25.51 -38.71
CA PHE A 12 30.34 24.11 -38.64
C PHE A 12 29.05 23.99 -37.86
N ALA A 13 27.93 23.87 -38.54
CA ALA A 13 26.68 23.47 -37.93
C ALA A 13 26.77 21.96 -37.61
N PHE A 14 26.99 21.62 -36.35
CA PHE A 14 26.82 20.25 -35.85
C PHE A 14 25.30 19.96 -35.80
N VAL A 15 24.76 19.30 -36.79
CA VAL A 15 23.45 18.66 -36.74
C VAL A 15 23.61 17.39 -35.93
N VAL A 16 23.28 17.46 -34.63
CA VAL A 16 23.12 16.26 -33.80
C VAL A 16 21.85 15.54 -34.27
N LEU A 17 22.01 14.59 -35.21
CA LEU A 17 20.99 13.60 -35.50
C LEU A 17 20.88 12.68 -34.28
N LEU A 18 19.98 13.00 -33.35
CA LEU A 18 19.47 12.05 -32.40
C LEU A 18 18.74 10.95 -33.20
N PRO A 19 19.15 9.68 -33.09
CA PRO A 19 18.38 8.63 -33.74
C PRO A 19 17.02 8.56 -33.02
N LEU A 20 15.95 8.97 -33.70
CA LEU A 20 14.61 8.55 -33.37
C LEU A 20 14.61 7.02 -33.54
N VAL A 21 14.85 6.32 -32.41
CA VAL A 21 14.58 4.88 -32.35
C VAL A 21 13.06 4.75 -32.31
N THR A 22 12.42 4.87 -33.47
CA THR A 22 11.09 4.31 -33.67
C THR A 22 11.27 2.81 -33.57
N ARG A 23 11.05 2.26 -32.39
CA ARG A 23 10.94 0.82 -32.21
C ARG A 23 9.75 0.37 -33.06
N ALA A 24 10.01 -0.28 -34.16
CA ALA A 24 8.98 -0.94 -34.97
C ALA A 24 8.33 -1.98 -34.02
N GLN A 25 7.09 -1.73 -33.64
CA GLN A 25 6.26 -2.68 -32.91
C GLN A 25 6.09 -3.89 -33.80
N SER A 26 6.61 -5.05 -33.43
CA SER A 26 6.47 -6.26 -34.23
C SER A 26 4.98 -6.62 -34.31
N ASP A 27 4.47 -6.85 -35.55
CA ASP A 27 3.07 -7.25 -35.79
C ASP A 27 2.66 -8.58 -35.13
N GLY A 28 3.61 -9.26 -34.49
CA GLY A 28 3.42 -10.51 -33.78
C GLY A 28 3.23 -10.39 -32.23
N ASP A 29 3.35 -9.20 -31.68
CA ASP A 29 3.29 -9.00 -30.23
C ASP A 29 1.83 -9.06 -29.73
N ALA A 30 1.43 -10.21 -29.17
CA ALA A 30 0.12 -10.39 -28.55
C ALA A 30 -0.14 -9.41 -27.38
N TRP A 31 0.93 -8.95 -26.75
CA TRP A 31 0.89 -7.96 -25.68
C TRP A 31 0.48 -6.57 -26.16
N ALA A 32 1.08 -6.11 -27.28
CA ALA A 32 0.72 -4.84 -27.91
C ALA A 32 -0.75 -4.80 -28.40
N LYS A 33 -1.33 -5.98 -28.69
CA LYS A 33 -2.72 -6.14 -29.13
C LYS A 33 -3.74 -6.26 -28.01
N LYS A 34 -3.30 -6.40 -26.73
CA LYS A 34 -4.25 -6.42 -25.61
C LYS A 34 -5.03 -5.10 -25.57
N LYS A 35 -6.34 -5.22 -25.47
CA LYS A 35 -7.25 -4.09 -25.32
C LYS A 35 -7.30 -3.67 -23.85
N SER A 36 -7.52 -2.38 -23.61
CA SER A 36 -7.82 -1.89 -22.25
C SER A 36 -8.99 -2.68 -21.63
N ALA A 37 -8.90 -2.93 -20.34
CA ALA A 37 -9.96 -3.59 -19.57
C ALA A 37 -11.30 -2.81 -19.66
N TRP A 38 -11.25 -1.49 -19.73
CA TRP A 38 -12.42 -0.64 -19.93
C TRP A 38 -13.25 -0.97 -21.18
N LEU A 39 -12.60 -1.49 -22.24
CA LEU A 39 -13.27 -1.87 -23.49
C LEU A 39 -13.97 -3.22 -23.41
N GLN A 40 -13.71 -3.98 -22.35
CA GLN A 40 -14.31 -5.30 -22.12
C GLN A 40 -15.57 -5.20 -21.24
N LEU A 41 -15.82 -4.05 -20.63
CA LEU A 41 -16.95 -3.81 -19.74
C LEU A 41 -18.20 -3.39 -20.49
N SER A 42 -19.34 -3.98 -20.11
CA SER A 42 -20.67 -3.45 -20.44
C SER A 42 -20.96 -2.15 -19.69
N SER A 43 -22.04 -1.46 -20.07
CA SER A 43 -22.48 -0.25 -19.32
C SER A 43 -22.86 -0.58 -17.89
N ALA A 44 -23.47 -1.74 -17.63
CA ALA A 44 -23.82 -2.20 -16.29
C ALA A 44 -22.56 -2.51 -15.44
N ASP A 45 -21.53 -3.12 -16.04
CA ASP A 45 -20.27 -3.39 -15.34
C ASP A 45 -19.55 -2.09 -14.98
N ARG A 46 -19.58 -1.07 -15.85
CA ARG A 46 -19.00 0.26 -15.54
C ARG A 46 -19.67 0.93 -14.34
N GLU A 47 -20.97 0.76 -14.19
CA GLU A 47 -21.69 1.24 -13.01
C GLU A 47 -21.23 0.49 -11.75
N GLN A 48 -21.05 -0.82 -11.83
CA GLN A 48 -20.50 -1.62 -10.72
C GLN A 48 -19.08 -1.19 -10.35
N VAL A 49 -18.20 -0.95 -11.32
CA VAL A 49 -16.85 -0.39 -11.11
C VAL A 49 -16.93 0.92 -10.33
N ASN A 50 -17.79 1.85 -10.77
CA ASN A 50 -17.93 3.14 -10.10
C ASN A 50 -18.44 2.98 -8.65
N ASN A 51 -19.47 2.17 -8.43
CA ASN A 51 -20.01 1.93 -7.09
C ASN A 51 -18.98 1.27 -6.17
N TYR A 52 -18.22 0.31 -6.66
CA TYR A 52 -17.11 -0.32 -5.94
C TYR A 52 -16.05 0.70 -5.53
N VAL A 53 -15.66 1.57 -6.47
CA VAL A 53 -14.62 2.57 -6.22
C VAL A 53 -15.08 3.67 -5.27
N GLU A 54 -16.35 4.05 -5.28
CA GLU A 54 -16.87 4.98 -4.25
C GLU A 54 -16.76 4.38 -2.84
N ASP A 55 -17.00 3.07 -2.69
CA ASP A 55 -16.78 2.37 -1.43
C ASP A 55 -15.28 2.29 -1.08
N TYR A 56 -14.41 2.07 -2.07
CA TYR A 56 -12.95 2.12 -1.89
C TYR A 56 -12.48 3.51 -1.45
N LYS A 57 -12.94 4.58 -2.08
CA LYS A 57 -12.63 5.95 -1.64
C LYS A 57 -13.13 6.23 -0.21
N SER A 58 -14.29 5.69 0.16
CA SER A 58 -14.78 5.82 1.54
C SER A 58 -13.88 5.10 2.54
N TYR A 59 -13.33 3.95 2.18
CA TYR A 59 -12.33 3.25 2.98
C TYR A 59 -11.04 4.06 3.10
N LEU A 60 -10.48 4.54 1.99
CA LEU A 60 -9.24 5.33 1.98
C LEU A 60 -9.37 6.66 2.76
N THR A 61 -10.58 7.21 2.88
CA THR A 61 -10.82 8.41 3.69
C THR A 61 -10.51 8.17 5.17
N VAL A 62 -10.78 6.98 5.67
CA VAL A 62 -10.56 6.57 7.08
C VAL A 62 -9.22 5.86 7.26
N ALA A 63 -8.89 4.94 6.36
CA ALA A 63 -7.71 4.08 6.42
C ALA A 63 -6.44 4.84 6.01
N ARG A 64 -5.89 5.65 6.91
CA ARG A 64 -4.70 6.47 6.68
C ARG A 64 -3.43 5.92 7.32
N THR A 65 -3.58 5.05 8.33
CA THR A 65 -2.50 4.32 9.01
C THR A 65 -2.89 2.85 9.10
N ALA A 66 -1.97 1.97 9.48
CA ALA A 66 -2.26 0.55 9.68
C ALA A 66 -3.36 0.34 10.73
N GLU A 67 -3.35 1.11 11.83
CA GLU A 67 -4.37 1.03 12.88
C GLU A 67 -5.75 1.45 12.37
N THR A 68 -5.82 2.60 11.69
CA THR A 68 -7.12 3.09 11.17
C THR A 68 -7.66 2.18 10.08
N SER A 69 -6.79 1.58 9.26
CA SER A 69 -7.14 0.55 8.28
C SER A 69 -7.70 -0.70 8.98
N THR A 70 -6.97 -1.25 9.97
CA THR A 70 -7.39 -2.42 10.75
C THR A 70 -8.76 -2.21 11.37
N ARG A 71 -8.97 -1.10 12.04
CA ARG A 71 -10.24 -0.76 12.69
C ARG A 71 -11.40 -0.64 11.68
N GLU A 72 -11.16 -0.01 10.54
CA GLU A 72 -12.18 0.17 9.51
C GLU A 72 -12.58 -1.15 8.86
N VAL A 73 -11.61 -2.03 8.49
CA VAL A 73 -11.95 -3.34 7.91
C VAL A 73 -12.64 -4.26 8.93
N ILE A 74 -12.26 -4.20 10.23
CA ILE A 74 -12.96 -4.93 11.29
C ILE A 74 -14.39 -4.41 11.47
N ARG A 75 -14.61 -3.09 11.44
CA ARG A 75 -15.94 -2.49 11.50
C ARG A 75 -16.82 -2.99 10.34
N ARG A 76 -16.28 -3.00 9.13
CA ARG A 76 -16.99 -3.51 7.92
C ARG A 76 -17.27 -5.01 8.04
N ALA A 77 -16.32 -5.80 8.55
CA ALA A 77 -16.48 -7.23 8.77
C ALA A 77 -17.59 -7.54 9.79
N LYS A 78 -17.63 -6.83 10.91
CA LYS A 78 -18.70 -6.95 11.90
C LYS A 78 -20.07 -6.63 11.30
N ALA A 79 -20.16 -5.58 10.48
CA ALA A 79 -21.38 -5.24 9.76
C ALA A 79 -21.81 -6.31 8.73
N ALA A 80 -20.86 -7.08 8.18
CA ALA A 80 -21.08 -8.21 7.27
C ALA A 80 -21.35 -9.54 8.00
N GLY A 81 -21.47 -9.53 9.33
CA GLY A 81 -21.81 -10.70 10.14
C GLY A 81 -20.61 -11.57 10.55
N PHE A 82 -19.38 -11.07 10.42
CA PHE A 82 -18.21 -11.71 11.01
C PHE A 82 -18.17 -11.47 12.52
N VAL A 83 -17.67 -12.48 13.24
CA VAL A 83 -17.53 -12.44 14.70
C VAL A 83 -16.07 -12.67 15.09
N GLU A 84 -15.63 -12.06 16.18
CA GLU A 84 -14.29 -12.27 16.68
C GLU A 84 -14.08 -13.72 17.14
N PHE A 85 -12.97 -14.32 16.76
CA PHE A 85 -12.61 -15.67 17.12
C PHE A 85 -12.11 -15.73 18.57
N THR A 86 -12.90 -16.31 19.45
CA THR A 86 -12.62 -16.43 20.89
C THR A 86 -12.82 -17.85 21.45
N ASP A 87 -13.51 -18.73 20.70
CA ASP A 87 -13.85 -20.09 21.13
C ASP A 87 -13.71 -21.09 19.97
N ALA A 88 -13.05 -22.20 20.24
CA ALA A 88 -12.89 -23.30 19.29
C ALA A 88 -14.22 -23.78 18.67
N LYS A 89 -15.33 -23.72 19.42
CA LYS A 89 -16.67 -24.10 18.93
C LYS A 89 -17.20 -23.23 17.78
N GLN A 90 -16.58 -22.06 17.55
CA GLN A 90 -16.93 -21.19 16.43
C GLN A 90 -16.43 -21.76 15.10
N VAL A 91 -15.39 -22.63 15.08
CA VAL A 91 -14.76 -23.16 13.87
C VAL A 91 -15.61 -24.30 13.28
N LYS A 92 -16.61 -23.91 12.50
CA LYS A 92 -17.51 -24.82 11.77
C LYS A 92 -17.72 -24.32 10.35
N ALA A 93 -18.03 -25.20 9.42
CA ALA A 93 -18.26 -24.86 8.02
C ALA A 93 -19.22 -23.67 7.85
N GLY A 94 -18.82 -22.68 7.07
CA GLY A 94 -19.55 -21.43 6.86
C GLY A 94 -19.39 -20.37 7.95
N ALA A 95 -18.63 -20.65 9.03
CA ALA A 95 -18.35 -19.64 10.06
C ALA A 95 -17.51 -18.50 9.48
N ARG A 96 -17.81 -17.27 9.90
CA ARG A 96 -17.18 -16.02 9.50
C ARG A 96 -16.48 -15.41 10.69
N LEU A 97 -15.16 -15.46 10.71
CA LEU A 97 -14.36 -15.14 11.89
C LEU A 97 -13.42 -13.97 11.64
N ILE A 98 -13.19 -13.17 12.68
CA ILE A 98 -12.19 -12.11 12.75
C ILE A 98 -11.13 -12.55 13.76
N VAL A 99 -9.88 -12.56 13.34
CA VAL A 99 -8.71 -12.78 14.22
C VAL A 99 -7.90 -11.49 14.21
N PRO A 100 -8.09 -10.58 15.18
CA PRO A 100 -7.32 -9.34 15.23
C PRO A 100 -5.98 -9.56 15.92
N ASP A 101 -4.97 -8.77 15.55
CA ASP A 101 -3.69 -8.70 16.24
C ASP A 101 -3.27 -7.26 16.55
N ARG A 102 -3.31 -6.90 17.82
CA ARG A 102 -2.79 -5.64 18.40
C ARG A 102 -3.26 -4.36 17.70
N ASP A 103 -4.46 -4.36 17.14
CA ASP A 103 -4.98 -3.23 16.36
C ASP A 103 -4.13 -2.84 15.11
N ARG A 104 -3.21 -3.69 14.67
CA ARG A 104 -2.25 -3.38 13.58
C ARG A 104 -2.22 -4.44 12.48
N ALA A 105 -2.83 -5.59 12.70
CA ALA A 105 -2.99 -6.65 11.70
C ALA A 105 -4.30 -7.40 11.96
N VAL A 106 -4.81 -8.09 10.95
CA VAL A 106 -6.05 -8.87 11.08
C VAL A 106 -6.09 -10.00 10.05
N ILE A 107 -6.68 -11.13 10.45
CA ILE A 107 -7.06 -12.19 9.53
C ILE A 107 -8.58 -12.36 9.57
N PHE A 108 -9.21 -12.29 8.39
CA PHE A 108 -10.60 -12.69 8.20
C PHE A 108 -10.65 -14.13 7.70
N VAL A 109 -11.57 -14.94 8.23
CA VAL A 109 -11.69 -16.33 7.87
C VAL A 109 -13.14 -16.66 7.53
N VAL A 110 -13.37 -17.32 6.40
CA VAL A 110 -14.61 -18.02 6.12
C VAL A 110 -14.29 -19.50 6.07
N VAL A 111 -14.75 -20.25 7.07
CA VAL A 111 -14.41 -21.67 7.24
C VAL A 111 -15.07 -22.50 6.14
N GLY A 112 -14.25 -23.28 5.42
CA GLY A 112 -14.70 -24.16 4.35
C GLY A 112 -15.46 -25.41 4.82
N SER A 113 -15.99 -26.16 3.85
CA SER A 113 -16.57 -27.49 4.11
C SER A 113 -15.50 -28.57 4.32
N ASP A 114 -14.34 -28.42 3.68
CA ASP A 114 -13.22 -29.34 3.82
C ASP A 114 -12.41 -29.02 5.08
N PRO A 115 -11.70 -29.99 5.67
CA PRO A 115 -10.76 -29.74 6.76
C PRO A 115 -9.68 -28.75 6.37
N ILE A 116 -9.28 -27.87 7.29
CA ILE A 116 -8.23 -26.85 7.04
C ILE A 116 -6.90 -27.50 6.63
N VAL A 117 -6.60 -28.70 7.16
CA VAL A 117 -5.39 -29.46 6.82
C VAL A 117 -5.32 -29.90 5.35
N ASP A 118 -6.44 -29.92 4.64
CA ASP A 118 -6.51 -30.33 3.23
C ASP A 118 -6.30 -29.15 2.27
N GLY A 119 -6.17 -27.94 2.79
CA GLY A 119 -5.80 -26.71 2.07
C GLY A 119 -6.70 -25.54 2.33
N THR A 120 -6.14 -24.38 2.13
CA THR A 120 -6.79 -23.08 2.29
C THR A 120 -6.49 -22.18 1.10
N HIS A 121 -7.37 -21.21 0.84
CA HIS A 121 -7.10 -20.10 -0.07
C HIS A 121 -6.81 -18.84 0.75
N VAL A 122 -5.59 -18.34 0.67
CA VAL A 122 -5.15 -17.17 1.42
C VAL A 122 -4.87 -16.01 0.45
N VAL A 123 -5.40 -14.84 0.72
CA VAL A 123 -4.91 -13.60 0.13
C VAL A 123 -4.19 -12.83 1.23
N GLY A 124 -2.89 -12.68 1.08
CA GLY A 124 -2.05 -11.91 1.99
C GLY A 124 -1.71 -10.55 1.38
N THR A 125 -1.79 -9.48 2.18
CA THR A 125 -1.52 -8.10 1.78
C THR A 125 -0.92 -7.35 2.96
N HIS A 126 -0.40 -6.14 2.72
CA HIS A 126 -0.09 -5.22 3.81
C HIS A 126 -0.98 -3.98 3.74
N HIS A 127 -1.07 -3.22 4.83
CA HIS A 127 -1.89 -2.02 4.87
C HIS A 127 -1.18 -0.80 5.51
N ASP A 128 0.08 -0.95 5.87
CA ASP A 128 0.97 0.19 6.09
C ASP A 128 1.36 0.80 4.73
N SER A 129 1.83 2.01 4.75
CA SER A 129 2.31 2.77 3.57
C SER A 129 3.38 3.74 4.03
N PRO A 130 4.31 4.16 3.16
CA PRO A 130 5.37 5.09 3.54
C PRO A 130 4.80 6.41 4.05
N HIS A 131 5.37 6.92 5.14
CA HIS A 131 4.97 8.16 5.79
C HIS A 131 6.12 8.78 6.60
N ILE A 132 5.81 9.80 7.38
CA ILE A 132 6.77 10.49 8.25
C ILE A 132 6.28 10.36 9.68
N ASP A 133 7.08 9.71 10.57
CA ASP A 133 6.76 9.59 11.98
C ASP A 133 7.34 10.73 12.81
N LEU A 134 6.72 11.04 13.94
CA LEU A 134 7.31 11.88 14.96
C LEU A 134 8.35 11.11 15.78
N LYS A 135 9.50 11.73 16.06
CA LYS A 135 10.47 11.17 17.03
C LYS A 135 9.91 11.24 18.46
N GLY A 136 10.44 10.43 19.37
CA GLY A 136 9.96 10.35 20.76
C GLY A 136 10.05 11.65 21.58
N ARG A 137 10.85 12.63 21.14
CA ARG A 137 10.87 14.03 21.65
C ARG A 137 10.71 14.95 20.45
N PRO A 138 9.45 15.16 20.00
CA PRO A 138 9.22 15.70 18.67
C PRO A 138 9.19 17.21 18.58
N ILE A 139 9.10 17.96 19.68
CA ILE A 139 8.80 19.39 19.63
C ILE A 139 10.04 20.22 19.94
N TYR A 140 10.39 21.16 19.05
CA TYR A 140 11.47 22.10 19.25
C TYR A 140 11.17 23.43 18.56
N SER A 141 11.95 24.48 18.85
CA SER A 141 11.84 25.78 18.17
C SER A 141 13.07 26.09 17.34
N ALA A 142 12.85 26.66 16.16
CA ALA A 142 13.87 27.27 15.31
C ALA A 142 13.32 28.53 14.67
N GLY A 143 14.05 29.67 14.73
CA GLY A 143 13.60 30.95 14.18
C GLY A 143 12.24 31.41 14.71
N ASP A 144 11.97 31.21 15.99
CA ASP A 144 10.71 31.54 16.68
C ASP A 144 9.47 30.79 16.15
N ILE A 145 9.70 29.65 15.48
CA ILE A 145 8.67 28.73 15.00
C ILE A 145 8.83 27.38 15.72
N ALA A 146 7.75 26.80 16.20
CA ALA A 146 7.74 25.41 16.67
C ALA A 146 7.64 24.45 15.49
N LEU A 147 8.47 23.42 15.52
CA LEU A 147 8.55 22.36 14.50
C LEU A 147 8.39 20.99 15.16
N PHE A 148 7.90 20.02 14.39
CA PHE A 148 7.97 18.62 14.77
C PHE A 148 9.24 17.98 14.22
N LYS A 149 9.99 17.30 15.09
CA LYS A 149 11.15 16.48 14.71
C LYS A 149 10.70 15.12 14.23
N THR A 150 11.13 14.74 13.03
CA THR A 150 10.58 13.58 12.34
C THR A 150 11.61 12.51 12.00
N ILE A 151 11.12 11.35 11.57
CA ILE A 151 11.87 10.24 11.00
C ILE A 151 11.05 9.60 9.88
N LEU A 152 11.72 9.04 8.86
CA LEU A 152 11.06 8.39 7.74
C LEU A 152 10.60 6.97 8.11
N TYR A 153 9.43 6.61 7.63
CA TYR A 153 8.92 5.24 7.59
C TYR A 153 8.76 4.81 6.13
N GLY A 154 9.48 3.75 5.71
CA GLY A 154 9.50 3.28 4.33
C GLY A 154 10.29 4.18 3.36
N GLY A 155 10.19 3.87 2.09
CA GLY A 155 10.94 4.55 1.03
C GLY A 155 10.15 5.68 0.38
N ILE A 156 10.50 6.94 0.63
CA ILE A 156 9.87 8.12 0.01
C ILE A 156 10.87 8.98 -0.78
N LYS A 157 10.34 9.76 -1.71
CA LYS A 157 11.09 10.87 -2.34
C LYS A 157 10.84 12.13 -1.53
N ASN A 158 11.78 12.50 -0.70
CA ASN A 158 11.65 13.59 0.29
C ASN A 158 11.06 14.89 -0.30
N TYR A 159 11.52 15.30 -1.48
CA TYR A 159 11.09 16.55 -2.11
C TYR A 159 9.59 16.60 -2.44
N GLN A 160 8.93 15.44 -2.59
CA GLN A 160 7.49 15.37 -2.87
C GLN A 160 6.63 15.71 -1.66
N TRP A 161 7.19 15.69 -0.45
CA TRP A 161 6.48 15.91 0.81
C TRP A 161 6.51 17.38 1.26
N ALA A 162 7.40 18.19 0.67
CA ALA A 162 7.39 19.65 0.92
C ALA A 162 6.11 20.30 0.37
N ASN A 163 5.59 21.26 1.11
CA ASN A 163 4.37 22.03 0.79
C ASN A 163 3.07 21.18 0.68
N VAL A 164 3.11 19.93 1.11
CA VAL A 164 1.91 19.09 1.19
C VAL A 164 1.23 19.31 2.54
N PRO A 165 -0.08 19.60 2.58
CA PRO A 165 -0.84 19.59 3.83
C PRO A 165 -0.86 18.17 4.43
N LEU A 166 -0.38 18.03 5.66
CA LEU A 166 -0.29 16.78 6.38
C LEU A 166 -1.25 16.77 7.58
N ALA A 167 -1.86 15.63 7.84
CA ALA A 167 -2.58 15.31 9.06
C ALA A 167 -1.65 14.56 10.02
N LEU A 168 -1.85 14.74 11.33
CA LEU A 168 -1.18 14.00 12.39
C LEU A 168 -2.15 12.97 12.95
N LEU A 169 -1.83 11.70 12.78
CA LEU A 169 -2.65 10.56 13.18
C LEU A 169 -1.85 9.58 14.03
N GLY A 170 -2.54 8.82 14.86
CA GLY A 170 -1.93 7.71 15.58
C GLY A 170 -2.45 7.55 16.99
N ARG A 171 -1.61 7.01 17.88
CA ARG A 171 -1.97 6.71 19.26
C ARG A 171 -0.84 7.06 20.24
N ILE A 172 -1.24 7.31 21.47
CA ILE A 172 -0.35 7.52 22.61
C ILE A 172 -0.75 6.53 23.70
N ASP A 173 0.18 5.68 24.12
CA ASP A 173 -0.03 4.76 25.22
C ASP A 173 0.65 5.29 26.47
N THR A 174 -0.13 5.56 27.53
CA THR A 174 0.36 6.14 28.77
C THR A 174 0.77 5.08 29.78
N THR A 175 1.63 5.43 30.72
CA THR A 175 2.10 4.50 31.76
C THR A 175 1.02 4.05 32.75
N ASP A 176 -0.12 4.76 32.81
CA ASP A 176 -1.30 4.36 33.58
C ASP A 176 -2.26 3.42 32.82
N GLY A 177 -1.87 2.99 31.60
CA GLY A 177 -2.59 2.00 30.80
C GLY A 177 -3.70 2.57 29.90
N ARG A 178 -3.79 3.88 29.73
CA ARG A 178 -4.71 4.48 28.75
C ARG A 178 -4.09 4.44 27.35
N THR A 179 -4.93 4.18 26.33
CA THR A 179 -4.61 4.41 24.93
C THR A 179 -5.42 5.61 24.45
N ILE A 180 -4.78 6.56 23.82
CA ILE A 180 -5.36 7.82 23.37
C ILE A 180 -5.14 7.96 21.87
N ASP A 181 -6.22 8.00 21.10
CA ASP A 181 -6.16 8.23 19.67
C ASP A 181 -5.94 9.72 19.39
N VAL A 182 -5.01 10.00 18.45
CA VAL A 182 -4.74 11.34 17.93
C VAL A 182 -5.21 11.41 16.48
N SER A 183 -6.00 12.45 16.17
CA SER A 183 -6.45 12.73 14.81
C SER A 183 -6.60 14.23 14.64
N ILE A 184 -5.68 14.85 13.90
CA ILE A 184 -5.65 16.29 13.62
C ILE A 184 -5.40 16.46 12.12
N GLY A 185 -6.24 17.21 11.42
CA GLY A 185 -6.04 17.58 10.01
C GLY A 185 -6.92 16.86 9.01
N LEU A 186 -7.85 15.99 9.46
CA LEU A 186 -8.78 15.30 8.57
C LEU A 186 -10.20 15.87 8.58
N HIS A 187 -10.58 16.62 9.61
CA HIS A 187 -11.94 17.18 9.73
C HIS A 187 -11.97 18.64 9.27
N PRO A 188 -13.10 19.11 8.76
CA PRO A 188 -13.26 20.53 8.43
C PRO A 188 -12.99 21.41 9.65
N GLY A 189 -12.06 22.35 9.51
CA GLY A 189 -11.65 23.26 10.59
C GLY A 189 -10.41 22.81 11.37
N ASP A 190 -9.95 21.57 11.19
CA ASP A 190 -8.69 21.13 11.77
C ASP A 190 -7.51 21.91 11.16
N PRO A 191 -6.45 22.21 11.93
CA PRO A 191 -5.20 22.67 11.37
C PRO A 191 -4.50 21.51 10.63
N VAL A 192 -3.67 21.85 9.65
CA VAL A 192 -2.77 20.91 8.97
C VAL A 192 -1.32 21.30 9.24
N PHE A 193 -0.41 20.34 9.03
CA PHE A 193 1.03 20.55 9.20
C PHE A 193 1.70 20.59 7.83
N VAL A 194 2.70 21.44 7.65
CA VAL A 194 3.36 21.60 6.34
C VAL A 194 4.87 21.72 6.55
N ILE A 195 5.61 20.96 5.76
CA ILE A 195 7.07 21.09 5.65
C ILE A 195 7.34 22.24 4.68
N PRO A 196 7.91 23.38 5.14
CA PRO A 196 8.12 24.53 4.27
C PRO A 196 9.32 24.31 3.35
N ASP A 197 9.19 24.69 2.07
CA ASP A 197 10.28 24.76 1.12
C ASP A 197 10.72 26.19 0.90
N ASN A 198 11.92 26.39 0.36
CA ASN A 198 12.45 27.71 0.04
C ASN A 198 11.79 28.30 -1.22
N ALA A 199 11.65 29.62 -1.22
CA ALA A 199 11.27 30.34 -2.44
C ALA A 199 12.35 30.20 -3.55
N PRO A 200 11.99 30.13 -4.84
CA PRO A 200 12.94 29.90 -5.94
C PRO A 200 14.10 30.92 -6.02
N HIS A 201 13.91 32.12 -5.50
CA HIS A 201 14.95 33.15 -5.46
C HIS A 201 15.86 33.06 -4.23
N SER A 202 15.54 32.21 -3.26
CA SER A 202 16.30 31.96 -2.02
C SER A 202 16.92 30.58 -1.94
N ASP A 203 16.85 29.76 -3.00
CA ASP A 203 17.20 28.34 -3.04
C ASP A 203 18.60 28.03 -3.62
N LYS A 204 19.52 29.00 -3.65
CA LYS A 204 20.84 28.84 -4.32
C LYS A 204 21.58 27.57 -3.88
N ASP A 205 21.55 27.26 -2.59
CA ASP A 205 22.24 26.09 -2.05
C ASP A 205 21.56 24.78 -2.47
N LEU A 206 20.21 24.75 -2.57
CA LEU A 206 19.46 23.60 -3.00
C LEU A 206 19.73 23.22 -4.46
N ARG A 207 19.99 24.19 -5.33
CA ARG A 207 20.30 23.98 -6.76
C ARG A 207 21.57 23.16 -7.00
N THR A 208 22.47 23.12 -6.03
CA THR A 208 23.72 22.37 -6.12
C THR A 208 23.65 20.99 -5.48
N ARG A 209 22.58 20.70 -4.76
CA ARG A 209 22.35 19.40 -4.13
C ARG A 209 21.98 18.34 -5.17
N THR A 210 22.33 17.10 -4.90
CA THR A 210 21.85 15.97 -5.70
C THR A 210 20.36 15.76 -5.48
N TYR A 211 19.70 15.06 -6.40
CA TYR A 211 18.28 14.74 -6.32
C TYR A 211 17.85 14.15 -4.96
N THR A 212 18.66 13.26 -4.38
CA THR A 212 18.39 12.62 -3.09
C THR A 212 18.63 13.53 -1.90
N GLU A 213 19.29 14.66 -2.09
CA GLU A 213 19.67 15.62 -1.05
C GLU A 213 18.94 16.97 -1.16
N VAL A 214 18.09 17.15 -2.17
CA VAL A 214 17.29 18.39 -2.34
C VAL A 214 16.55 18.75 -1.07
N LEU A 215 15.92 17.73 -0.43
CA LEU A 215 15.47 17.79 0.96
C LEU A 215 16.05 16.57 1.68
N LYS A 216 16.89 16.82 2.68
CA LYS A 216 17.46 15.76 3.50
C LYS A 216 16.41 15.21 4.48
N PRO A 217 16.54 13.96 4.94
CA PRO A 217 15.60 13.39 5.93
C PRO A 217 15.43 14.26 7.19
N GLU A 218 16.50 14.88 7.69
CA GLU A 218 16.46 15.79 8.86
C GLU A 218 15.88 17.18 8.55
N GLU A 219 15.53 17.48 7.29
CA GLU A 219 14.88 18.72 6.87
C GLU A 219 13.37 18.54 6.64
N LEU A 220 12.81 17.35 6.92
CA LEU A 220 11.38 17.05 6.78
C LEU A 220 10.59 17.36 8.07
N ASP A 221 10.89 18.48 8.70
CA ASP A 221 10.27 18.92 9.95
C ASP A 221 9.13 19.91 9.67
N PRO A 222 7.85 19.53 9.84
CA PRO A 222 6.73 20.42 9.57
C PRO A 222 6.54 21.45 10.67
N VAL A 223 5.94 22.57 10.30
CA VAL A 223 5.54 23.65 11.22
C VAL A 223 4.44 23.14 12.14
N ALA A 224 4.67 23.27 13.45
CA ALA A 224 3.73 22.90 14.50
C ALA A 224 3.03 24.11 15.16
N GLY A 225 3.65 25.30 15.12
CA GLY A 225 3.05 26.51 15.70
C GLY A 225 3.93 27.75 15.55
N THR A 226 3.32 28.93 15.75
CA THR A 226 4.00 30.25 15.64
C THR A 226 3.59 31.24 16.71
N ILE A 227 2.62 30.90 17.59
CA ILE A 227 2.12 31.80 18.61
C ILE A 227 2.83 31.49 19.94
N PRO A 228 3.62 32.41 20.49
CA PRO A 228 4.30 32.21 21.77
C PRO A 228 3.30 32.25 22.94
N GLY A 229 3.56 31.44 23.95
CA GLY A 229 2.84 31.51 25.24
C GLY A 229 3.41 32.58 26.17
N GLU A 230 2.90 32.59 27.43
CA GLU A 230 3.31 33.56 28.47
C GLU A 230 4.82 33.57 28.77
N LYS A 231 5.53 32.47 28.49
CA LYS A 231 6.98 32.33 28.69
C LYS A 231 7.81 32.67 27.44
N ASP A 232 7.20 33.31 26.45
CA ASP A 232 7.83 33.65 25.17
C ASP A 232 8.45 32.44 24.44
N SER A 233 7.78 31.28 24.54
CA SER A 233 8.20 30.03 23.91
C SER A 233 7.06 29.41 23.08
N VAL A 234 7.24 29.33 21.78
CA VAL A 234 6.27 28.71 20.85
C VAL A 234 6.23 27.19 21.07
N ALA A 235 7.39 26.54 21.23
CA ALA A 235 7.44 25.10 21.49
C ALA A 235 6.72 24.72 22.78
N ALA A 236 6.91 25.50 23.85
CA ALA A 236 6.22 25.25 25.14
C ALA A 236 4.70 25.40 25.01
N GLU A 237 4.21 26.30 24.15
CA GLU A 237 2.76 26.45 23.95
C GLU A 237 2.20 25.28 23.12
N VAL A 238 2.93 24.77 22.11
CA VAL A 238 2.53 23.56 21.37
C VAL A 238 2.49 22.34 22.28
N VAL A 239 3.50 22.16 23.16
CA VAL A 239 3.49 21.09 24.17
C VAL A 239 2.28 21.21 25.08
N LYS A 240 2.00 22.39 25.59
CA LYS A 240 0.86 22.67 26.46
C LYS A 240 -0.48 22.37 25.73
N GLU A 241 -0.64 22.76 24.47
CA GLU A 241 -1.84 22.48 23.69
C GLU A 241 -2.06 20.99 23.53
N LEU A 242 -1.04 20.23 23.11
CA LEU A 242 -1.13 18.77 22.96
C LEU A 242 -1.43 18.08 24.32
N THR A 243 -0.68 18.44 25.37
CA THR A 243 -0.84 17.80 26.67
C THR A 243 -2.18 18.12 27.32
N SER A 244 -2.70 19.33 27.14
CA SER A 244 -4.00 19.73 27.68
C SER A 244 -5.16 19.10 26.89
N THR A 245 -5.05 19.03 25.56
CA THR A 245 -6.09 18.46 24.69
C THR A 245 -6.25 16.96 24.93
N TYR A 246 -5.14 16.24 24.94
CA TYR A 246 -5.14 14.77 25.04
C TYR A 246 -5.02 14.24 26.48
N LYS A 247 -4.89 15.10 27.48
CA LYS A 247 -4.72 14.74 28.92
C LYS A 247 -3.52 13.83 29.14
N ILE A 248 -2.39 14.17 28.53
CA ILE A 248 -1.11 13.47 28.59
C ILE A 248 -0.03 14.35 29.23
N THR A 249 1.12 13.76 29.50
CA THR A 249 2.37 14.48 29.81
C THR A 249 3.25 14.56 28.55
N GLU A 250 4.30 15.39 28.58
CA GLU A 250 5.27 15.43 27.48
C GLU A 250 6.03 14.10 27.35
N GLU A 251 6.27 13.41 28.47
CA GLU A 251 6.93 12.11 28.50
C GLU A 251 6.10 11.02 27.81
N ASP A 252 4.77 11.11 27.80
CA ASP A 252 3.91 10.14 27.14
C ASP A 252 4.11 10.14 25.60
N LEU A 253 4.66 11.21 25.02
CA LEU A 253 5.04 11.25 23.60
C LEU A 253 6.15 10.25 23.25
N VAL A 254 6.95 9.79 24.23
CA VAL A 254 7.98 8.77 24.00
C VAL A 254 7.37 7.40 23.69
N SER A 255 6.17 7.14 24.20
CA SER A 255 5.39 5.92 23.95
C SER A 255 4.21 6.19 23.01
N SER A 256 4.45 6.93 21.92
CA SER A 256 3.48 7.22 20.89
C SER A 256 3.88 6.62 19.55
N GLU A 257 2.88 6.37 18.71
CA GLU A 257 2.99 6.06 17.30
C GLU A 257 2.21 7.14 16.57
N LEU A 258 2.90 8.23 16.17
CA LEU A 258 2.29 9.42 15.58
C LEU A 258 2.85 9.65 14.17
N ALA A 259 2.01 9.43 13.18
CA ALA A 259 2.32 9.53 11.76
C ALA A 259 1.77 10.83 11.15
N LEU A 260 2.61 11.50 10.38
CA LEU A 260 2.22 12.57 9.47
C LEU A 260 1.92 11.97 8.10
N VAL A 261 0.67 12.10 7.67
CA VAL A 261 0.17 11.56 6.40
C VAL A 261 -0.51 12.65 5.58
N PRO A 262 -0.54 12.57 4.24
CA PRO A 262 -1.24 13.55 3.42
C PRO A 262 -2.71 13.70 3.84
N ALA A 263 -3.16 14.95 4.02
CA ALA A 263 -4.52 15.26 4.46
C ALA A 263 -5.55 15.24 3.30
N ALA A 264 -5.08 15.29 2.05
CA ALA A 264 -5.95 15.33 0.88
C ALA A 264 -6.88 14.10 0.81
N PRO A 265 -8.19 14.29 0.54
CA PRO A 265 -9.13 13.18 0.39
C PRO A 265 -8.87 12.40 -0.90
N PRO A 266 -9.27 11.11 -0.97
CA PRO A 266 -9.31 10.36 -2.21
C PRO A 266 -10.21 11.05 -3.25
N THR A 267 -9.76 11.11 -4.51
CA THR A 267 -10.49 11.81 -5.56
C THR A 267 -10.33 11.13 -6.91
N ASP A 268 -11.24 11.41 -7.84
CA ASP A 268 -11.11 10.97 -9.22
C ASP A 268 -10.04 11.79 -9.95
N VAL A 269 -9.26 11.14 -10.83
CA VAL A 269 -8.24 11.78 -11.63
C VAL A 269 -8.53 11.58 -13.13
N GLY A 270 -8.28 12.62 -13.91
CA GLY A 270 -8.55 12.68 -15.33
C GLY A 270 -9.95 13.19 -15.66
N LEU A 271 -10.12 13.74 -16.87
CA LEU A 271 -11.43 14.27 -17.34
C LEU A 271 -12.48 13.17 -17.52
N ASP A 272 -12.02 11.93 -17.71
CA ASP A 272 -12.85 10.73 -17.85
C ASP A 272 -13.18 10.05 -16.53
N HIS A 273 -12.60 10.56 -15.42
CA HIS A 273 -12.74 9.97 -14.06
C HIS A 273 -12.27 8.49 -14.00
N GLY A 274 -11.32 8.10 -14.85
CA GLY A 274 -10.87 6.71 -14.99
C GLY A 274 -9.93 6.22 -13.90
N LEU A 275 -9.31 7.14 -13.15
CA LEU A 275 -8.34 6.85 -12.10
C LEU A 275 -8.84 7.31 -10.73
N VAL A 276 -8.31 6.68 -9.68
CA VAL A 276 -8.38 7.13 -8.28
C VAL A 276 -7.04 7.70 -7.88
N GLY A 277 -7.03 8.92 -7.34
CA GLY A 277 -5.87 9.53 -6.71
C GLY A 277 -6.02 9.56 -5.20
N ALA A 278 -5.06 9.03 -4.46
CA ALA A 278 -5.06 9.03 -3.01
C ALA A 278 -3.67 8.71 -2.45
N TYR A 279 -3.46 9.02 -1.18
CA TYR A 279 -2.32 8.56 -0.41
C TYR A 279 -2.51 7.11 0.04
N GLY A 280 -1.44 6.32 -0.04
CA GLY A 280 -1.34 4.99 0.55
C GLY A 280 -2.17 3.93 -0.20
N GLN A 281 -2.28 4.03 -1.51
CA GLN A 281 -2.86 2.97 -2.33
C GLN A 281 -1.94 1.75 -2.38
N ASP A 282 -0.64 1.93 -2.24
CA ASP A 282 0.32 0.91 -1.86
C ASP A 282 0.31 0.72 -0.32
N ASP A 283 -0.21 -0.40 0.29
CA ASP A 283 -0.97 -1.43 -0.45
C ASP A 283 -2.42 -1.55 0.07
N ARG A 284 -3.03 -0.39 0.38
CA ARG A 284 -4.44 -0.39 0.82
C ARG A 284 -5.40 -0.75 -0.31
N VAL A 285 -4.97 -0.68 -1.57
CA VAL A 285 -5.78 -1.16 -2.69
C VAL A 285 -5.97 -2.67 -2.61
N SER A 286 -4.88 -3.43 -2.41
CA SER A 286 -4.98 -4.89 -2.26
C SER A 286 -5.67 -5.28 -0.96
N SER A 287 -5.41 -4.55 0.13
CA SER A 287 -6.06 -4.76 1.43
C SER A 287 -7.57 -4.57 1.34
N PHE A 288 -8.05 -3.53 0.66
CA PHE A 288 -9.47 -3.33 0.42
C PHE A 288 -10.06 -4.42 -0.48
N CYS A 289 -9.38 -4.79 -1.58
CA CYS A 289 -9.82 -5.86 -2.48
C CYS A 289 -9.96 -7.19 -1.72
N ALA A 290 -8.96 -7.57 -0.92
CA ALA A 290 -8.95 -8.81 -0.15
C ALA A 290 -10.06 -8.86 0.90
N ALA A 291 -10.17 -7.77 1.69
CA ALA A 291 -11.20 -7.65 2.71
C ALA A 291 -12.60 -7.65 2.05
N ARG A 292 -12.84 -6.84 1.02
CA ARG A 292 -14.12 -6.77 0.34
C ARG A 292 -14.53 -8.11 -0.28
N ALA A 293 -13.59 -8.82 -0.93
CA ALA A 293 -13.85 -10.10 -1.57
C ALA A 293 -14.28 -11.18 -0.55
N ILE A 294 -13.61 -11.26 0.61
CA ILE A 294 -13.97 -12.23 1.64
C ILE A 294 -15.28 -11.87 2.37
N LEU A 295 -15.56 -10.57 2.54
CA LEU A 295 -16.82 -10.12 3.15
C LEU A 295 -18.02 -10.40 2.23
N ASP A 296 -17.84 -10.28 0.93
CA ASP A 296 -18.88 -10.54 -0.07
C ASP A 296 -19.06 -12.02 -0.40
N LEU A 297 -18.15 -12.91 0.03
CA LEU A 297 -18.19 -14.33 -0.27
C LEU A 297 -19.53 -14.94 0.17
N LYS A 298 -20.25 -15.58 -0.76
CA LYS A 298 -21.55 -16.17 -0.50
C LYS A 298 -21.44 -17.67 -0.20
N GLY A 299 -22.28 -18.13 0.72
CA GLY A 299 -22.32 -19.56 1.09
C GLY A 299 -21.09 -20.02 1.87
N THR A 300 -20.84 -21.33 1.81
CA THR A 300 -19.67 -21.97 2.42
C THR A 300 -18.74 -22.41 1.30
N PRO A 301 -17.50 -21.88 1.22
CA PRO A 301 -16.54 -22.31 0.22
C PRO A 301 -16.12 -23.76 0.48
N LYS A 302 -15.55 -24.43 -0.51
CA LYS A 302 -15.00 -25.77 -0.33
C LYS A 302 -13.78 -25.75 0.58
N ARG A 303 -12.77 -24.98 0.23
CA ARG A 303 -11.59 -24.71 1.08
C ARG A 303 -11.83 -23.49 1.97
N THR A 304 -11.25 -23.46 3.14
CA THR A 304 -11.28 -22.27 4.00
C THR A 304 -10.63 -21.11 3.28
N ALA A 305 -11.32 -19.97 3.26
CA ALA A 305 -10.81 -18.71 2.72
C ALA A 305 -10.26 -17.82 3.84
N MET A 306 -9.12 -17.20 3.61
CA MET A 306 -8.48 -16.27 4.55
C MET A 306 -8.02 -14.99 3.84
N ALA A 307 -8.33 -13.83 4.42
CA ALA A 307 -7.72 -12.56 4.05
C ALA A 307 -6.81 -12.12 5.21
N TYR A 308 -5.51 -12.06 4.95
CA TYR A 308 -4.49 -11.65 5.91
C TYR A 308 -3.97 -10.26 5.56
N LEU A 309 -4.25 -9.29 6.41
CA LEU A 309 -3.75 -7.93 6.31
C LEU A 309 -2.63 -7.73 7.34
N SER A 310 -1.39 -7.68 6.87
CA SER A 310 -0.18 -7.50 7.69
C SER A 310 0.23 -6.04 7.77
N ASN A 311 1.21 -5.77 8.64
CA ASN A 311 1.80 -4.45 8.85
C ASN A 311 3.32 -4.51 8.63
N PHE A 312 3.99 -3.36 8.63
CA PHE A 312 5.46 -3.23 8.56
C PHE A 312 6.10 -3.77 7.27
N GLU A 313 5.34 -3.96 6.19
CA GLU A 313 5.93 -4.38 4.91
C GLU A 313 6.99 -3.39 4.44
N GLU A 314 6.67 -2.12 4.45
CA GLU A 314 7.47 -0.99 3.95
C GLU A 314 8.83 -0.82 4.65
N VAL A 315 9.02 -1.50 5.77
CA VAL A 315 10.26 -1.50 6.55
C VAL A 315 10.78 -2.92 6.81
N GLY A 316 10.38 -3.89 5.96
CA GLY A 316 10.91 -5.25 5.91
C GLY A 316 10.14 -6.29 6.71
N SER A 317 8.92 -6.03 7.13
CA SER A 317 8.00 -7.00 7.82
C SER A 317 8.53 -7.57 9.15
N VAL A 318 9.56 -6.99 9.73
CA VAL A 318 10.19 -7.47 10.99
C VAL A 318 9.52 -6.80 12.19
N ASN A 319 8.38 -7.33 12.59
CA ASN A 319 7.65 -6.91 13.79
C ASN A 319 6.67 -8.02 14.17
N ASN A 320 6.08 -7.93 15.38
CA ASN A 320 5.09 -8.89 15.86
C ASN A 320 3.73 -8.85 15.14
N THR A 321 3.50 -7.85 14.28
CA THR A 321 2.32 -7.71 13.40
C THR A 321 2.68 -7.73 11.90
N GLY A 322 3.97 -7.83 11.57
CA GLY A 322 4.48 -7.98 10.21
C GLY A 322 4.39 -9.43 9.71
N ALA A 323 4.58 -9.61 8.42
CA ALA A 323 4.46 -10.92 7.78
C ALA A 323 5.54 -11.94 8.22
N GLN A 324 6.63 -11.49 8.86
CA GLN A 324 7.64 -12.37 9.48
C GLN A 324 7.25 -12.82 10.89
N SER A 325 6.12 -12.36 11.45
CA SER A 325 5.63 -12.83 12.74
C SER A 325 5.03 -14.23 12.65
N GLN A 326 4.77 -14.82 13.81
CA GLN A 326 4.05 -16.10 13.89
C GLN A 326 2.52 -15.96 13.85
N PHE A 327 1.99 -14.77 13.55
CA PHE A 327 0.55 -14.50 13.63
C PHE A 327 -0.26 -15.41 12.68
N LEU A 328 0.17 -15.51 11.41
CA LEU A 328 -0.50 -16.36 10.44
C LEU A 328 -0.43 -17.84 10.85
N ASN A 329 0.76 -18.35 11.19
CA ASN A 329 0.97 -19.75 11.61
C ASN A 329 0.18 -20.08 12.89
N SER A 330 0.17 -19.17 13.86
CA SER A 330 -0.59 -19.32 15.10
C SER A 330 -2.10 -19.37 14.84
N THR A 331 -2.58 -18.58 13.88
CA THR A 331 -4.00 -18.61 13.46
C THR A 331 -4.34 -19.98 12.83
N PHE A 332 -3.50 -20.47 11.92
CA PHE A 332 -3.68 -21.84 11.36
C PHE A 332 -3.72 -22.90 12.46
N ALA A 333 -2.75 -22.87 13.39
CA ALA A 333 -2.68 -23.82 14.50
C ALA A 333 -3.93 -23.81 15.39
N GLN A 334 -4.43 -22.61 15.72
CA GLN A 334 -5.64 -22.45 16.53
C GLN A 334 -6.89 -22.99 15.81
N LEU A 335 -7.06 -22.68 14.53
CA LEU A 335 -8.21 -23.13 13.75
C LEU A 335 -8.18 -24.64 13.53
N ILE A 336 -7.02 -25.23 13.21
CA ILE A 336 -6.84 -26.68 13.06
C ILE A 336 -7.07 -27.38 14.41
N GLY A 337 -6.49 -26.84 15.48
CA GLY A 337 -6.69 -27.34 16.84
C GLY A 337 -8.17 -27.35 17.24
N ALA A 338 -8.92 -26.31 16.86
CA ALA A 338 -10.37 -26.25 17.07
C ALA A 338 -11.14 -27.34 16.29
N GLN A 339 -10.71 -27.71 15.09
CA GLN A 339 -11.33 -28.78 14.30
C GLN A 339 -10.94 -30.18 14.81
N ARG A 340 -9.69 -30.39 15.21
CA ARG A 340 -9.13 -31.69 15.53
C ARG A 340 -9.16 -32.04 17.03
N GLY A 341 -9.36 -31.07 17.89
CA GLY A 341 -9.37 -31.25 19.35
C GLY A 341 -8.07 -31.91 19.84
N SER A 342 -8.20 -32.96 20.66
CA SER A 342 -7.05 -33.69 21.24
C SER A 342 -6.20 -34.47 20.22
N SER A 343 -6.65 -34.65 18.98
CA SER A 343 -5.87 -35.30 17.92
C SER A 343 -4.94 -34.33 17.15
N TYR A 344 -4.98 -33.03 17.45
CA TYR A 344 -4.08 -32.05 16.82
C TYR A 344 -2.61 -32.32 17.15
N ASN A 345 -1.76 -32.17 16.15
CA ASN A 345 -0.30 -32.26 16.30
C ASN A 345 0.40 -31.33 15.28
N ASP A 346 1.71 -31.11 15.44
CA ASP A 346 2.47 -30.19 14.59
C ASP A 346 2.48 -30.58 13.09
N LEU A 347 2.38 -31.87 12.77
CA LEU A 347 2.29 -32.31 11.37
C LEU A 347 1.00 -31.84 10.70
N ASP A 348 -0.07 -31.63 11.46
CA ASP A 348 -1.31 -31.08 10.91
C ASP A 348 -1.12 -29.64 10.46
N LEU A 349 -0.39 -28.82 11.25
CA LEU A 349 -0.02 -27.47 10.87
C LEU A 349 0.85 -27.49 9.60
N ARG A 350 1.91 -28.31 9.57
CA ARG A 350 2.80 -28.38 8.41
C ARG A 350 2.07 -28.79 7.13
N ARG A 351 1.14 -29.73 7.21
CA ARG A 351 0.29 -30.13 6.08
C ARG A 351 -0.64 -29.01 5.63
N ALA A 352 -1.25 -28.30 6.56
CA ALA A 352 -2.13 -27.17 6.22
C ALA A 352 -1.38 -26.07 5.49
N LEU A 353 -0.16 -25.73 5.94
CA LEU A 353 0.69 -24.74 5.30
C LEU A 353 1.11 -25.20 3.91
N HIS A 354 1.61 -26.44 3.77
CA HIS A 354 1.99 -27.03 2.48
C HIS A 354 0.83 -27.07 1.47
N ASN A 355 -0.39 -27.32 1.92
CA ASN A 355 -1.57 -27.38 1.07
C ASN A 355 -2.24 -26.02 0.85
N ALA A 356 -1.72 -24.96 1.46
CA ALA A 356 -2.26 -23.62 1.29
C ALA A 356 -1.84 -23.01 -0.05
N GLU A 357 -2.79 -22.40 -0.74
CA GLU A 357 -2.56 -21.61 -1.94
C GLU A 357 -2.72 -20.15 -1.60
N VAL A 358 -1.76 -19.34 -2.02
CA VAL A 358 -1.64 -17.94 -1.59
C VAL A 358 -1.53 -17.01 -2.79
N ILE A 359 -2.38 -15.98 -2.83
CA ILE A 359 -2.11 -14.76 -3.58
C ILE A 359 -1.45 -13.79 -2.62
N SER A 360 -0.16 -13.51 -2.81
CA SER A 360 0.52 -12.36 -2.22
C SER A 360 0.10 -11.16 -3.04
N ALA A 361 -0.79 -10.37 -2.47
CA ALA A 361 -1.38 -9.23 -3.15
C ALA A 361 -0.65 -7.96 -2.71
N ASP A 362 -0.12 -7.23 -3.69
CA ASP A 362 0.66 -6.02 -3.47
C ASP A 362 0.76 -5.23 -4.77
N ALA A 363 0.58 -3.92 -4.71
CA ALA A 363 0.64 -3.04 -5.85
C ALA A 363 1.98 -3.13 -6.61
N ASN A 364 2.03 -2.68 -7.84
CA ASN A 364 3.26 -2.63 -8.63
C ASN A 364 3.35 -1.36 -9.47
N ASP A 365 4.57 -0.98 -9.87
CA ASP A 365 4.76 0.14 -10.78
C ASP A 365 4.06 -0.11 -12.12
N GLY A 366 3.21 0.85 -12.54
CA GLY A 366 2.71 0.95 -13.90
C GLY A 366 3.70 1.65 -14.82
N ILE A 367 3.64 1.38 -16.14
CA ILE A 367 4.40 2.16 -17.12
C ILE A 367 4.02 3.63 -16.98
N ASN A 368 5.00 4.44 -16.53
CA ASN A 368 4.79 5.87 -16.43
C ASN A 368 5.06 6.55 -17.79
N PRO A 369 4.06 7.21 -18.40
CA PRO A 369 4.19 7.81 -19.73
C PRO A 369 5.18 8.97 -19.78
N ILE A 370 5.49 9.59 -18.65
CA ILE A 370 6.50 10.67 -18.55
C ILE A 370 7.91 10.10 -18.47
N PHE A 371 8.07 8.89 -17.89
CA PHE A 371 9.36 8.22 -17.69
C PHE A 371 9.36 6.80 -18.33
N PRO A 372 9.00 6.65 -19.61
CA PRO A 372 8.80 5.33 -20.20
C PRO A 372 10.09 4.49 -20.28
N TYR A 373 11.25 5.13 -20.21
CA TYR A 373 12.55 4.46 -20.23
C TYR A 373 12.87 3.66 -18.97
N ASN A 374 12.13 3.87 -17.88
CA ASN A 374 12.28 3.10 -16.65
C ASN A 374 11.62 1.73 -16.70
N SER A 375 10.77 1.49 -17.72
CA SER A 375 10.03 0.25 -17.90
C SER A 375 10.50 -0.50 -19.15
N GLU A 376 10.34 -1.81 -19.16
CA GLU A 376 10.48 -2.65 -20.35
C GLU A 376 9.07 -2.86 -20.95
N ALA A 377 8.82 -2.24 -22.10
CA ALA A 377 7.48 -2.09 -22.64
C ALA A 377 6.73 -3.40 -22.93
N THR A 378 7.44 -4.52 -23.11
CA THR A 378 6.85 -5.81 -23.45
C THR A 378 6.34 -6.57 -22.21
N ASN A 379 6.98 -6.36 -21.04
CA ASN A 379 6.73 -7.13 -19.83
C ASN A 379 6.27 -6.27 -18.62
N SER A 380 6.25 -4.94 -18.75
CA SER A 380 5.81 -4.07 -17.68
C SER A 380 4.30 -3.80 -17.75
N ALA A 381 3.66 -3.72 -16.60
CA ALA A 381 2.22 -3.52 -16.48
C ALA A 381 1.78 -2.12 -16.92
N ARG A 382 0.60 -2.04 -17.49
CA ARG A 382 -0.05 -0.81 -17.96
C ARG A 382 -1.31 -0.54 -17.14
N VAL A 383 -1.50 0.70 -16.74
CA VAL A 383 -2.70 1.16 -16.03
C VAL A 383 -3.93 1.04 -16.94
N GLY A 384 -5.02 0.43 -16.44
CA GLY A 384 -6.25 0.20 -17.19
C GLY A 384 -6.27 -1.09 -18.04
N PHE A 385 -5.37 -2.05 -17.75
CA PHE A 385 -5.28 -3.31 -18.49
C PHE A 385 -5.48 -4.57 -17.63
N GLY A 386 -5.97 -4.39 -16.41
CA GLY A 386 -6.28 -5.48 -15.49
C GLY A 386 -5.12 -5.88 -14.59
N VAL A 387 -5.31 -6.99 -13.88
CA VAL A 387 -4.42 -7.49 -12.83
C VAL A 387 -3.06 -7.90 -13.38
N ALA A 388 -1.98 -7.54 -12.68
CA ALA A 388 -0.62 -7.94 -13.04
C ALA A 388 -0.19 -9.19 -12.25
N ILE A 389 0.33 -10.20 -12.96
CA ILE A 389 1.11 -11.29 -12.39
C ILE A 389 2.56 -10.80 -12.31
N LYS A 390 3.11 -10.70 -11.11
CA LYS A 390 4.50 -10.30 -10.90
C LYS A 390 5.43 -11.49 -11.14
N LEU A 391 6.42 -11.31 -12.02
CA LEU A 391 7.40 -12.32 -12.37
C LEU A 391 8.81 -11.73 -12.20
N TYR A 392 9.70 -12.49 -11.58
CA TYR A 392 11.10 -12.09 -11.38
C TYR A 392 11.27 -10.77 -10.61
N GLY A 393 10.32 -10.49 -9.69
CA GLY A 393 10.26 -9.23 -8.95
C GLY A 393 11.28 -9.08 -7.83
N GLY A 394 11.91 -10.18 -7.44
CA GLY A 394 12.84 -10.24 -6.32
C GLY A 394 12.21 -10.87 -5.07
N GLY A 395 13.01 -11.68 -4.36
CA GLY A 395 12.58 -12.36 -3.16
C GLY A 395 12.05 -13.77 -3.36
N PHE A 396 11.13 -14.00 -4.29
CA PHE A 396 10.68 -15.34 -4.72
C PHE A 396 9.98 -15.26 -6.09
N ASP A 397 9.80 -16.41 -6.73
CA ASP A 397 9.01 -16.55 -7.95
C ASP A 397 8.03 -17.71 -7.80
N ALA A 398 6.82 -17.53 -8.31
CA ALA A 398 5.81 -18.59 -8.30
C ALA A 398 6.19 -19.72 -9.27
N PRO A 399 5.89 -20.99 -8.95
CA PRO A 399 6.08 -22.11 -9.88
C PRO A 399 5.13 -22.00 -11.08
N SER A 400 5.59 -22.43 -12.25
CA SER A 400 4.88 -22.26 -13.53
C SER A 400 3.49 -22.90 -13.53
N GLU A 401 3.29 -24.00 -12.84
CA GLU A 401 2.02 -24.71 -12.71
C GLU A 401 1.01 -23.88 -11.90
N PHE A 402 1.42 -23.18 -10.86
CA PHE A 402 0.54 -22.30 -10.10
C PHE A 402 0.20 -21.03 -10.89
N ILE A 403 1.17 -20.46 -11.62
CA ILE A 403 0.90 -19.36 -12.56
C ILE A 403 -0.15 -19.81 -13.58
N ALA A 404 0.00 -21.00 -14.17
CA ALA A 404 -0.96 -21.52 -15.17
C ALA A 404 -2.35 -21.73 -14.55
N LYS A 405 -2.44 -22.22 -13.31
CA LYS A 405 -3.70 -22.39 -12.56
C LYS A 405 -4.42 -21.06 -12.37
N ILE A 406 -3.73 -20.03 -11.88
CA ILE A 406 -4.30 -18.69 -11.62
C ILE A 406 -4.69 -18.00 -12.95
N ARG A 407 -3.86 -18.12 -14.01
CA ARG A 407 -4.24 -17.65 -15.33
C ARG A 407 -5.54 -18.33 -15.82
N GLY A 408 -5.64 -19.64 -15.67
CA GLY A 408 -6.85 -20.37 -16.01
C GLY A 408 -8.07 -19.95 -15.18
N LEU A 409 -7.89 -19.56 -13.92
CA LEU A 409 -8.95 -18.97 -13.09
C LEU A 409 -9.43 -17.63 -13.68
N MET A 410 -8.50 -16.73 -14.00
CA MET A 410 -8.82 -15.42 -14.59
C MET A 410 -9.52 -15.57 -15.94
N ASP A 411 -9.00 -16.44 -16.82
CA ASP A 411 -9.57 -16.67 -18.16
C ASP A 411 -11.02 -17.21 -18.07
N ARG A 412 -11.29 -18.18 -17.18
CA ARG A 412 -12.65 -18.72 -16.98
C ARG A 412 -13.65 -17.70 -16.42
N ASN A 413 -13.16 -16.70 -15.70
CA ASN A 413 -13.99 -15.64 -15.12
C ASN A 413 -13.98 -14.34 -15.92
N ASN A 414 -13.37 -14.34 -17.12
CA ASN A 414 -13.21 -13.16 -17.98
C ASN A 414 -12.60 -11.98 -17.21
N ILE A 415 -11.55 -12.23 -16.43
CA ILE A 415 -10.79 -11.22 -15.70
C ILE A 415 -9.59 -10.83 -16.54
N PRO A 416 -9.47 -9.57 -16.99
CA PRO A 416 -8.30 -9.09 -17.72
C PRO A 416 -7.05 -9.17 -16.86
N TRP A 417 -5.98 -9.71 -17.41
CA TRP A 417 -4.71 -9.85 -16.70
C TRP A 417 -3.53 -9.50 -17.60
N GLN A 418 -2.41 -9.18 -16.98
CA GLN A 418 -1.15 -8.83 -17.62
C GLN A 418 0.03 -9.36 -16.78
N THR A 419 1.25 -9.13 -17.25
CA THR A 419 2.46 -9.46 -16.50
C THR A 419 3.17 -8.20 -16.04
N GLN A 420 3.93 -8.32 -14.94
CA GLN A 420 4.87 -7.31 -14.47
C GLN A 420 6.23 -7.97 -14.24
N THR A 421 7.21 -7.59 -15.05
CA THR A 421 8.62 -7.94 -14.84
C THR A 421 9.42 -6.65 -14.80
N PRO A 422 10.24 -6.41 -13.78
CA PRO A 422 11.04 -5.20 -13.70
C PRO A 422 12.07 -5.16 -14.82
N LYS A 423 12.40 -3.95 -15.28
CA LYS A 423 13.52 -3.75 -16.20
C LYS A 423 14.82 -4.07 -15.48
N VAL A 424 15.69 -4.84 -16.11
CA VAL A 424 16.98 -5.27 -15.52
C VAL A 424 17.80 -4.05 -15.09
N GLY A 425 18.19 -4.05 -13.82
CA GLY A 425 18.95 -2.96 -13.20
C GLY A 425 18.12 -1.73 -12.80
N VAL A 426 16.80 -1.78 -12.98
CA VAL A 426 15.87 -0.71 -12.60
C VAL A 426 14.68 -1.33 -11.90
N GLY A 427 14.45 -0.94 -10.64
CA GLY A 427 13.29 -1.39 -9.89
C GLY A 427 13.34 -2.85 -9.45
N GLY A 428 12.27 -3.26 -8.82
CA GLY A 428 12.11 -4.54 -8.13
C GLY A 428 12.08 -4.33 -6.62
N GLY A 429 11.13 -4.93 -5.95
CA GLY A 429 10.99 -4.94 -4.50
C GLY A 429 10.50 -6.32 -4.05
N GLY A 430 10.78 -6.68 -2.81
CA GLY A 430 10.18 -7.85 -2.18
C GLY A 430 8.72 -7.57 -1.83
N THR A 431 7.97 -8.63 -1.56
CA THR A 431 6.62 -8.60 -1.03
C THR A 431 6.51 -9.58 0.14
N ILE A 432 5.39 -9.58 0.82
CA ILE A 432 5.16 -10.53 1.92
C ILE A 432 5.14 -12.00 1.45
N GLY A 433 4.95 -12.26 0.15
CA GLY A 433 4.89 -13.60 -0.43
C GLY A 433 6.13 -14.45 -0.17
N GLY A 434 7.31 -13.81 -0.16
CA GLY A 434 8.55 -14.50 0.15
C GLY A 434 8.59 -15.11 1.56
N PHE A 435 7.89 -14.51 2.52
CA PHE A 435 7.80 -15.04 3.88
C PHE A 435 6.83 -16.22 3.96
N MET A 436 5.70 -16.16 3.25
CA MET A 436 4.74 -17.26 3.17
C MET A 436 5.32 -18.46 2.42
N SER A 437 6.08 -18.23 1.35
CA SER A 437 6.78 -19.27 0.61
C SER A 437 7.80 -20.05 1.48
N ARG A 438 8.44 -19.39 2.46
CA ARG A 438 9.34 -20.06 3.43
C ARG A 438 8.61 -21.00 4.38
N GLU A 439 7.32 -20.82 4.55
CA GLU A 439 6.46 -21.72 5.34
C GLU A 439 5.89 -22.88 4.51
N ASP A 440 6.47 -23.12 3.33
CA ASP A 440 6.10 -24.22 2.39
C ASP A 440 4.74 -24.03 1.71
N MET A 441 4.19 -22.81 1.68
CA MET A 441 2.93 -22.50 0.97
C MET A 441 3.18 -22.33 -0.54
N GLU A 442 2.18 -22.64 -1.36
CA GLU A 442 2.21 -22.34 -2.79
C GLU A 442 1.77 -20.90 -3.04
N VAL A 443 2.70 -20.02 -3.44
CA VAL A 443 2.52 -18.58 -3.47
C VAL A 443 2.68 -18.02 -4.87
N ILE A 444 1.81 -17.07 -5.25
CA ILE A 444 1.95 -16.22 -6.46
C ILE A 444 1.82 -14.75 -6.06
N ASP A 445 2.67 -13.90 -6.65
CA ASP A 445 2.65 -12.46 -6.39
C ASP A 445 1.85 -11.74 -7.49
N MET A 446 0.89 -10.92 -7.10
CA MET A 446 -0.04 -10.25 -8.01
C MET A 446 -0.42 -8.87 -7.49
N GLY A 447 -0.75 -7.96 -8.40
CA GLY A 447 -1.17 -6.61 -7.99
C GLY A 447 -1.83 -5.80 -9.07
N VAL A 448 -2.13 -4.56 -8.74
CA VAL A 448 -2.58 -3.55 -9.68
C VAL A 448 -1.46 -2.55 -9.97
N PRO A 449 -1.35 -2.07 -11.22
CA PRO A 449 -0.33 -1.08 -11.54
C PRO A 449 -0.70 0.30 -11.01
N LEU A 450 0.21 0.91 -10.26
CA LEU A 450 0.11 2.29 -9.78
C LEU A 450 1.00 3.23 -10.58
N LEU A 451 0.60 4.48 -10.65
CA LEU A 451 1.46 5.61 -11.00
C LEU A 451 1.81 6.37 -9.72
N SER A 452 3.06 6.82 -9.62
CA SER A 452 3.55 7.61 -8.47
C SER A 452 3.52 6.85 -7.12
N MET A 453 3.77 5.54 -7.14
CA MET A 453 3.91 4.72 -5.93
C MET A 453 4.83 5.39 -4.91
N HIS A 454 4.53 5.27 -3.61
CA HIS A 454 5.22 5.89 -2.48
C HIS A 454 5.23 7.43 -2.48
N SER A 455 4.40 8.08 -3.30
CA SER A 455 4.22 9.52 -3.25
C SER A 455 3.08 9.93 -2.31
N PRO A 456 3.00 11.22 -1.94
CA PRO A 456 1.84 11.73 -1.21
C PRO A 456 0.49 11.56 -1.93
N PHE A 457 0.51 11.26 -3.23
CA PHE A 457 -0.68 11.10 -4.05
C PHE A 457 -0.44 10.11 -5.20
N GLU A 458 -0.78 8.85 -4.95
CA GLU A 458 -0.67 7.73 -5.88
C GLU A 458 -1.93 7.60 -6.74
N MET A 459 -1.82 6.93 -7.89
CA MET A 459 -2.95 6.76 -8.80
C MET A 459 -3.09 5.32 -9.26
N SER A 460 -4.28 4.73 -9.05
CA SER A 460 -4.70 3.44 -9.60
C SER A 460 -5.78 3.62 -10.68
N SER A 461 -6.01 2.60 -11.50
CA SER A 461 -7.16 2.59 -12.41
C SER A 461 -8.36 1.90 -11.75
N LYS A 462 -9.51 2.56 -11.78
CA LYS A 462 -10.78 2.02 -11.24
C LYS A 462 -11.09 0.61 -11.75
N VAL A 463 -10.81 0.34 -13.01
CA VAL A 463 -11.07 -0.98 -13.60
C VAL A 463 -10.07 -2.03 -13.11
N ASP A 464 -8.80 -1.66 -12.89
CA ASP A 464 -7.80 -2.60 -12.40
C ASP A 464 -8.11 -3.00 -10.95
N ASP A 465 -8.51 -2.04 -10.10
CA ASP A 465 -8.94 -2.26 -8.72
C ASP A 465 -10.15 -3.21 -8.66
N TRP A 466 -11.14 -2.99 -9.52
CA TRP A 466 -12.32 -3.83 -9.65
C TRP A 466 -11.98 -5.26 -10.13
N GLU A 467 -11.12 -5.41 -11.14
CA GLU A 467 -10.71 -6.71 -11.65
C GLU A 467 -9.89 -7.50 -10.62
N PHE A 468 -9.12 -6.79 -9.80
CA PHE A 468 -8.38 -7.44 -8.72
C PHE A 468 -9.31 -7.96 -7.61
N TYR A 469 -10.32 -7.19 -7.23
CA TYR A 469 -11.39 -7.67 -6.36
C TYR A 469 -12.12 -8.89 -6.96
N ARG A 470 -12.41 -8.90 -8.28
CA ARG A 470 -13.05 -10.04 -8.95
C ARG A 470 -12.17 -11.29 -8.93
N LEU A 471 -10.86 -11.13 -9.11
CA LEU A 471 -9.92 -12.25 -8.99
C LEU A 471 -9.93 -12.84 -7.59
N MET A 472 -9.81 -12.01 -6.56
CA MET A 472 -9.82 -12.49 -5.18
C MET A 472 -11.15 -13.17 -4.83
N SER A 473 -12.27 -12.63 -5.29
CA SER A 473 -13.59 -13.22 -5.12
C SER A 473 -13.68 -14.60 -5.79
N ALA A 474 -13.17 -14.75 -7.01
CA ALA A 474 -13.13 -16.01 -7.72
C ALA A 474 -12.17 -17.01 -7.07
N PHE A 475 -11.08 -16.55 -6.49
CA PHE A 475 -10.10 -17.38 -5.80
C PHE A 475 -10.66 -17.94 -4.49
N TYR A 476 -11.32 -17.14 -3.68
CA TYR A 476 -11.97 -17.60 -2.45
C TYR A 476 -13.14 -18.57 -2.69
N ALA A 477 -13.78 -18.49 -3.84
CA ALA A 477 -14.97 -19.28 -4.16
C ALA A 477 -14.66 -20.69 -4.74
N GLN A 478 -13.38 -21.05 -4.96
CA GLN A 478 -12.96 -22.34 -5.53
C GLN A 478 -13.24 -23.56 -4.63
#